data_da813bab99ee1f82df49ac7324214a65
#
_entry.id   da813bab99ee1f82df49ac7324214a65
#
_cell.length_a   1.000
_cell.length_b   1.000
_cell.length_c   1.000
_cell.angle_alpha   90.00
_cell.angle_beta   90.00
_cell.angle_gamma   90.00
#
_symmetry.space_group_name_H-M   'P 1'
#
loop_
_entity.id
_entity.type
_entity.pdbx_description
1 polymer ?
#
loop_
_entity_poly.entity_id
_entity_poly.type
_entity_poly.pdbx_seq_one_letter_code
_entity_poly.pdbx_strand_id
1 'polypeptide(L)'
;MKAWKNTQANAVIAPPKAWDKAVPFGWNSWGALQFNLTYPKALEVSDFYKENLQSHHFVNSDNLVYTGLDSGWNSFSEEELKAFVDRCKANGQIAGVYWTPFTDWAKNPEREIKEIPGYKYKDVYLYANGKPQELDGAYAVDPTHPAIEAMMKRTSELFHRAGFEYVKMDFMTHGAMEADKWYNPEIQTGIQGYNYGMQLLDKYFGDMYINLSISPVFPAHYAQSRRIACDAWNKMKDTEYTLNALSYGWWQDKVYQFNDPDHIVLRDATDGENRARVTSGVITGIFIAGDDFSKGGSKEVKEKAMKYLTNAEINAIANGESFHPVDGNGEKSENQFVRMDKDGKAYYAVFNYMDQELKMTTALERLGLDSSKEYRLKELWSGIESTAKTNLEVTVPACDVVIFKVEE
;
A
#
# COMPACT_ATOMS: atom_id res chain seq x y z
N MET A 1 36.91 -7.68 -12.35
CA MET A 1 36.12 -8.82 -12.86
C MET A 1 36.09 -10.03 -11.90
N LYS A 2 37.17 -10.46 -11.26
CA LYS A 2 37.17 -11.60 -10.30
C LYS A 2 36.37 -11.32 -9.02
N ALA A 3 36.46 -10.12 -8.46
CA ALA A 3 35.73 -9.74 -7.24
C ALA A 3 34.19 -9.71 -7.44
N TRP A 4 33.72 -9.26 -8.61
CA TRP A 4 32.31 -9.21 -8.96
C TRP A 4 31.68 -10.60 -9.11
N LYS A 5 32.41 -11.54 -9.73
CA LYS A 5 31.96 -12.94 -9.87
C LYS A 5 31.84 -13.66 -8.51
N ASN A 6 32.75 -13.37 -7.58
CA ASN A 6 32.69 -13.96 -6.23
C ASN A 6 31.55 -13.40 -5.37
N THR A 7 31.19 -12.12 -5.55
CA THR A 7 30.07 -11.49 -4.81
C THR A 7 28.73 -12.05 -5.28
N GLN A 8 28.55 -12.35 -6.55
CA GLN A 8 27.33 -12.96 -7.06
C GLN A 8 27.13 -14.41 -6.62
N ALA A 9 28.21 -15.20 -6.52
CA ALA A 9 28.15 -16.61 -6.13
C ALA A 9 27.69 -16.81 -4.67
N ASN A 10 27.80 -15.78 -3.83
CA ASN A 10 27.46 -15.81 -2.41
C ASN A 10 26.33 -14.84 -2.03
N ALA A 11 25.63 -14.27 -3.01
CA ALA A 11 24.49 -13.39 -2.74
C ALA A 11 23.34 -14.22 -2.15
N VAL A 12 23.16 -14.14 -0.85
CA VAL A 12 21.97 -14.65 -0.17
C VAL A 12 20.88 -13.59 -0.35
N ILE A 13 19.86 -13.89 -1.14
CA ILE A 13 18.68 -13.06 -1.20
C ILE A 13 17.91 -13.29 0.09
N ALA A 14 17.83 -12.25 0.94
CA ALA A 14 17.01 -12.32 2.13
C ALA A 14 15.53 -12.54 1.72
N PRO A 15 14.80 -13.45 2.39
CA PRO A 15 13.37 -13.62 2.11
C PRO A 15 12.61 -12.33 2.48
N PRO A 16 11.41 -12.12 1.94
CA PRO A 16 10.52 -11.06 2.39
C PRO A 16 10.33 -11.11 3.90
N LYS A 17 10.21 -9.95 4.55
CA LYS A 17 9.83 -9.91 5.97
C LYS A 17 8.43 -10.50 6.12
N ALA A 18 8.34 -11.60 6.87
CA ALA A 18 7.08 -12.32 7.03
C ALA A 18 6.08 -11.53 7.90
N TRP A 19 4.81 -11.68 7.58
CA TRP A 19 3.66 -11.36 8.41
C TRP A 19 2.85 -12.65 8.60
N ASP A 20 2.47 -12.94 9.82
CA ASP A 20 1.79 -14.19 10.19
C ASP A 20 0.27 -14.14 10.00
N LYS A 21 -0.25 -12.96 9.59
CA LYS A 21 -1.67 -12.75 9.30
C LYS A 21 -1.89 -12.57 7.81
N ALA A 22 -3.14 -12.70 7.40
CA ALA A 22 -3.56 -12.47 6.02
C ALA A 22 -3.34 -11.03 5.54
N VAL A 23 -3.41 -10.84 4.22
CA VAL A 23 -3.26 -9.54 3.57
C VAL A 23 -4.16 -8.48 4.21
N PRO A 24 -3.67 -7.27 4.47
CA PRO A 24 -4.49 -6.21 5.05
C PRO A 24 -5.66 -5.79 4.16
N PHE A 25 -6.87 -5.86 4.72
CA PHE A 25 -8.07 -5.16 4.27
C PHE A 25 -8.33 -4.04 5.26
N GLY A 26 -8.74 -2.86 4.81
CA GLY A 26 -9.01 -1.85 5.81
C GLY A 26 -9.29 -0.45 5.32
N TRP A 27 -8.85 0.51 6.13
CA TRP A 27 -9.05 1.93 5.93
C TRP A 27 -7.81 2.73 6.30
N ASN A 28 -7.59 3.81 5.53
CA ASN A 28 -6.61 4.83 5.81
C ASN A 28 -7.27 6.22 5.74
N SER A 29 -6.96 7.09 6.68
CA SER A 29 -7.64 8.38 6.82
C SER A 29 -7.25 9.43 5.76
N TRP A 30 -6.17 9.22 5.01
CA TRP A 30 -5.65 10.25 4.10
C TRP A 30 -6.57 10.56 2.94
N GLY A 31 -7.15 9.54 2.32
CA GLY A 31 -7.93 9.69 1.10
C GLY A 31 -9.07 10.72 1.17
N ALA A 32 -9.69 10.90 2.34
CA ALA A 32 -10.78 11.86 2.50
C ALA A 32 -10.57 12.87 3.63
N LEU A 33 -9.97 12.46 4.74
CA LEU A 33 -9.90 13.32 5.92
C LEU A 33 -8.65 14.19 5.93
N GLN A 34 -7.51 13.67 5.50
CA GLN A 34 -6.24 14.38 5.53
C GLN A 34 -6.02 15.05 6.91
N PHE A 35 -5.69 16.34 6.95
CA PHE A 35 -5.54 17.10 8.19
C PHE A 35 -6.87 17.46 8.90
N ASN A 36 -8.03 17.09 8.32
CA ASN A 36 -9.34 17.19 8.97
C ASN A 36 -9.67 15.92 9.80
N LEU A 37 -8.71 15.01 9.94
CA LEU A 37 -8.82 13.87 10.83
C LEU A 37 -8.99 14.34 12.28
N THR A 38 -10.01 13.80 12.95
CA THR A 38 -10.27 14.04 14.38
C THR A 38 -10.53 12.73 15.10
N TYR A 39 -10.25 12.69 16.40
CA TYR A 39 -10.48 11.50 17.22
C TYR A 39 -11.94 10.97 17.13
N PRO A 40 -13.01 11.80 17.25
CA PRO A 40 -14.37 11.31 17.08
C PRO A 40 -14.64 10.67 15.71
N LYS A 41 -14.14 11.27 14.62
CA LYS A 41 -14.30 10.70 13.27
C LYS A 41 -13.60 9.35 13.15
N ALA A 42 -12.40 9.20 13.71
CA ALA A 42 -11.68 7.95 13.69
C ALA A 42 -12.47 6.81 14.36
N LEU A 43 -13.07 7.07 15.52
CA LEU A 43 -13.95 6.12 16.21
C LEU A 43 -15.19 5.78 15.37
N GLU A 44 -15.83 6.78 14.81
CA GLU A 44 -17.04 6.59 13.98
C GLU A 44 -16.77 5.76 12.73
N VAL A 45 -15.58 5.91 12.12
CA VAL A 45 -15.18 5.08 10.99
C VAL A 45 -14.94 3.63 11.42
N SER A 46 -14.24 3.41 12.54
CA SER A 46 -14.06 2.06 13.10
C SER A 46 -15.40 1.37 13.35
N ASP A 47 -16.38 2.09 13.93
CA ASP A 47 -17.73 1.58 14.17
C ASP A 47 -18.47 1.28 12.87
N PHE A 48 -18.40 2.18 11.88
CA PHE A 48 -19.01 1.96 10.56
C PHE A 48 -18.50 0.67 9.90
N TYR A 49 -17.18 0.42 9.93
CA TYR A 49 -16.59 -0.81 9.42
C TYR A 49 -17.16 -2.03 10.14
N LYS A 50 -17.23 -1.98 11.47
CA LYS A 50 -17.79 -3.08 12.28
C LYS A 50 -19.24 -3.38 11.91
N GLU A 51 -20.07 -2.35 11.84
CA GLU A 51 -21.51 -2.48 11.70
C GLU A 51 -21.95 -2.80 10.26
N ASN A 52 -21.23 -2.27 9.26
CA ASN A 52 -21.69 -2.28 7.87
C ASN A 52 -20.81 -3.10 6.94
N LEU A 53 -19.48 -3.06 7.06
CA LEU A 53 -18.58 -3.69 6.07
C LEU A 53 -18.11 -5.07 6.50
N GLN A 54 -17.63 -5.23 7.75
CA GLN A 54 -17.12 -6.51 8.24
C GLN A 54 -18.18 -7.62 8.24
N SER A 55 -19.42 -7.27 8.63
CA SER A 55 -20.56 -8.19 8.58
C SER A 55 -21.01 -8.55 7.16
N HIS A 56 -20.50 -7.85 6.14
CA HIS A 56 -20.83 -8.04 4.72
C HIS A 56 -19.59 -8.33 3.87
N HIS A 57 -18.71 -9.21 4.37
CA HIS A 57 -17.57 -9.79 3.66
C HIS A 57 -16.37 -8.84 3.40
N PHE A 58 -16.34 -7.62 3.94
CA PHE A 58 -15.12 -6.80 3.88
C PHE A 58 -14.22 -7.13 5.05
N VAL A 59 -13.63 -8.30 5.00
CA VAL A 59 -12.63 -8.82 5.92
C VAL A 59 -11.64 -9.68 5.13
N ASN A 60 -10.40 -9.76 5.58
CA ASN A 60 -9.43 -10.70 5.02
C ASN A 60 -9.72 -12.15 5.47
N SER A 61 -8.91 -13.13 5.04
CA SER A 61 -9.13 -14.54 5.37
C SER A 61 -9.00 -14.88 6.86
N ASP A 62 -8.42 -13.99 7.67
CA ASP A 62 -8.36 -14.12 9.13
C ASP A 62 -9.53 -13.41 9.84
N ASN A 63 -10.51 -12.91 9.08
CA ASN A 63 -11.61 -12.06 9.55
C ASN A 63 -11.14 -10.74 10.21
N LEU A 64 -10.02 -10.20 9.76
CA LEU A 64 -9.44 -8.96 10.27
C LEU A 64 -9.63 -7.81 9.30
N VAL A 65 -9.69 -6.60 9.86
CA VAL A 65 -9.65 -5.31 9.18
C VAL A 65 -8.59 -4.43 9.83
N TYR A 66 -7.89 -3.63 9.06
CA TYR A 66 -6.85 -2.71 9.51
C TYR A 66 -7.38 -1.27 9.41
N THR A 67 -7.36 -0.54 10.52
CA THR A 67 -7.85 0.85 10.57
C THR A 67 -6.69 1.78 10.87
N GLY A 68 -6.23 2.51 9.84
CA GLY A 68 -5.01 3.32 9.89
C GLY A 68 -5.28 4.82 10.02
N LEU A 69 -4.69 5.44 11.04
CA LEU A 69 -4.58 6.89 11.16
C LEU A 69 -3.39 7.38 10.35
N ASP A 70 -3.62 8.16 9.30
CA ASP A 70 -2.59 8.79 8.49
C ASP A 70 -2.11 10.11 9.12
N SER A 71 -1.41 10.95 8.38
CA SER A 71 -0.94 12.26 8.84
C SER A 71 -2.07 13.07 9.49
N GLY A 72 -1.76 13.78 10.57
CA GLY A 72 -2.75 14.47 11.41
C GLY A 72 -3.07 13.75 12.73
N TRP A 73 -2.71 12.46 12.87
CA TRP A 73 -2.90 11.69 14.10
C TRP A 73 -2.20 12.32 15.33
N ASN A 74 -1.14 13.07 15.12
CA ASN A 74 -0.35 13.75 16.16
C ASN A 74 -1.09 14.94 16.81
N SER A 75 -2.30 15.24 16.37
CA SER A 75 -3.23 16.14 17.08
C SER A 75 -3.97 15.43 18.22
N PHE A 76 -3.92 14.09 18.31
CA PHE A 76 -4.55 13.31 19.35
C PHE A 76 -3.64 13.23 20.59
N SER A 77 -4.24 13.22 21.78
CA SER A 77 -3.50 12.90 23.00
C SER A 77 -3.11 11.41 23.06
N GLU A 78 -2.18 11.04 23.94
CA GLU A 78 -1.83 9.62 24.14
C GLU A 78 -3.03 8.79 24.61
N GLU A 79 -3.91 9.37 25.42
CA GLU A 79 -5.14 8.74 25.89
C GLU A 79 -6.13 8.53 24.72
N GLU A 80 -6.25 9.49 23.81
CA GLU A 80 -7.10 9.37 22.61
C GLU A 80 -6.54 8.32 21.64
N LEU A 81 -5.21 8.26 21.44
CA LEU A 81 -4.57 7.21 20.65
C LEU A 81 -4.86 5.82 21.22
N LYS A 82 -4.68 5.65 22.55
CA LYS A 82 -5.00 4.39 23.22
C LYS A 82 -6.47 4.04 23.10
N ALA A 83 -7.37 4.99 23.33
CA ALA A 83 -8.81 4.76 23.23
C ALA A 83 -9.25 4.40 21.82
N PHE A 84 -8.61 4.96 20.79
CA PHE A 84 -8.82 4.55 19.39
C PHE A 84 -8.40 3.09 19.17
N VAL A 85 -7.21 2.71 19.63
CA VAL A 85 -6.72 1.32 19.54
C VAL A 85 -7.66 0.36 20.27
N ASP A 86 -8.09 0.70 21.48
CA ASP A 86 -9.02 -0.12 22.27
C ASP A 86 -10.38 -0.27 21.54
N ARG A 87 -10.86 0.77 20.87
CA ARG A 87 -12.07 0.69 20.01
C ARG A 87 -11.86 -0.23 18.82
N CYS A 88 -10.74 -0.10 18.11
CA CYS A 88 -10.40 -1.00 17.00
C CYS A 88 -10.39 -2.46 17.46
N LYS A 89 -9.73 -2.76 18.58
CA LYS A 89 -9.69 -4.12 19.17
C LYS A 89 -11.08 -4.63 19.52
N ALA A 90 -11.92 -3.80 20.13
CA ALA A 90 -13.31 -4.16 20.45
C ALA A 90 -14.14 -4.47 19.20
N ASN A 91 -13.83 -3.82 18.07
CA ASN A 91 -14.44 -4.04 16.76
C ASN A 91 -13.82 -5.19 15.96
N GLY A 92 -12.80 -5.89 16.50
CA GLY A 92 -12.07 -6.95 15.77
C GLY A 92 -11.17 -6.39 14.65
N GLN A 93 -10.55 -5.23 14.91
CA GLN A 93 -9.70 -4.52 13.97
C GLN A 93 -8.28 -4.37 14.52
N ILE A 94 -7.31 -4.30 13.60
CA ILE A 94 -5.92 -3.94 13.90
C ILE A 94 -5.77 -2.43 13.69
N ALA A 95 -5.32 -1.72 14.71
CA ALA A 95 -5.07 -0.30 14.62
C ALA A 95 -3.71 0.00 13.99
N GLY A 96 -3.68 0.94 13.06
CA GLY A 96 -2.51 1.41 12.36
C GLY A 96 -2.26 2.91 12.57
N VAL A 97 -1.01 3.32 12.36
CA VAL A 97 -0.58 4.71 12.48
C VAL A 97 0.46 5.06 11.41
N TYR A 98 0.55 6.33 11.06
CA TYR A 98 1.48 6.87 10.08
C TYR A 98 2.71 7.51 10.74
N TRP A 99 3.87 7.46 10.08
CA TRP A 99 5.05 8.19 10.51
C TRP A 99 6.04 8.44 9.36
N THR A 100 6.87 9.51 9.50
CA THR A 100 7.92 9.89 8.55
C THR A 100 9.27 9.97 9.26
N PRO A 101 10.01 8.85 9.37
CA PRO A 101 11.19 8.75 10.24
C PRO A 101 12.39 9.58 9.78
N PHE A 102 12.47 9.92 8.50
CA PHE A 102 13.67 10.53 7.88
C PHE A 102 13.46 11.97 7.43
N THR A 103 12.39 12.65 7.92
CA THR A 103 12.02 13.99 7.46
C THR A 103 11.93 15.01 8.60
N ASP A 104 12.26 16.27 8.32
CA ASP A 104 11.83 17.42 9.12
C ASP A 104 10.97 18.36 8.27
N TRP A 105 9.66 18.34 8.52
CA TRP A 105 8.67 19.19 7.85
C TRP A 105 8.67 20.62 8.31
N ALA A 106 9.11 20.88 9.55
CA ALA A 106 9.15 22.22 10.12
C ALA A 106 10.25 23.08 9.51
N LYS A 107 11.29 22.46 8.97
CA LYS A 107 12.47 23.11 8.37
C LYS A 107 13.02 24.25 9.26
N ASN A 108 13.03 24.02 10.57
CA ASN A 108 13.55 24.94 11.56
C ASN A 108 14.88 24.44 12.14
N PRO A 109 16.02 24.87 11.59
CA PRO A 109 17.33 24.39 11.99
C PRO A 109 17.68 24.66 13.45
N GLU A 110 17.11 25.68 14.05
CA GLU A 110 17.39 26.08 15.45
C GLU A 110 16.46 25.35 16.47
N ARG A 111 15.48 24.60 16.01
CA ARG A 111 14.60 23.81 16.86
C ARG A 111 15.39 22.71 17.58
N GLU A 112 15.23 22.60 18.88
CA GLU A 112 15.87 21.56 19.69
C GLU A 112 15.22 20.20 19.46
N ILE A 113 16.04 19.15 19.53
CA ILE A 113 15.59 17.75 19.52
C ILE A 113 15.35 17.36 20.98
N LYS A 114 14.07 17.24 21.33
CA LYS A 114 13.64 17.01 22.71
C LYS A 114 14.14 15.67 23.29
N GLU A 115 14.36 14.69 22.42
CA GLU A 115 14.78 13.33 22.78
C GLU A 115 16.21 13.25 23.27
N ILE A 116 17.09 14.17 22.80
CA ILE A 116 18.49 14.30 23.26
C ILE A 116 18.82 15.77 23.44
N PRO A 117 18.85 16.27 24.67
CA PRO A 117 19.24 17.67 24.95
C PRO A 117 20.61 18.00 24.39
N GLY A 118 20.73 19.22 23.81
CA GLY A 118 21.98 19.74 23.27
C GLY A 118 22.12 19.58 21.75
N TYR A 119 21.23 18.84 21.08
CA TYR A 119 21.16 18.79 19.62
C TYR A 119 20.00 19.63 19.09
N LYS A 120 20.24 20.27 17.94
CA LYS A 120 19.24 20.98 17.15
C LYS A 120 19.05 20.29 15.80
N TYR A 121 17.96 20.57 15.12
CA TYR A 121 17.69 19.94 13.82
C TYR A 121 18.79 20.21 12.79
N LYS A 122 19.47 21.36 12.80
CA LYS A 122 20.64 21.62 11.95
C LYS A 122 21.78 20.61 12.13
N ASP A 123 21.90 20.01 13.29
CA ASP A 123 22.96 19.05 13.60
C ASP A 123 22.69 17.66 13.02
N VAL A 124 21.44 17.40 12.64
CA VAL A 124 20.98 16.09 12.13
C VAL A 124 20.57 16.10 10.67
N TYR A 125 20.59 17.27 9.98
CA TYR A 125 20.28 17.29 8.55
C TYR A 125 21.36 16.62 7.72
N LEU A 126 20.95 15.98 6.61
CA LEU A 126 21.86 15.64 5.53
C LEU A 126 22.21 16.89 4.73
N TYR A 127 23.47 17.19 4.56
CA TYR A 127 23.97 18.34 3.82
C TYR A 127 24.68 17.91 2.54
N ALA A 128 24.44 18.66 1.45
CA ALA A 128 25.24 18.59 0.23
C ALA A 128 25.60 20.01 -0.22
N ASN A 129 26.89 20.24 -0.51
CA ASN A 129 27.42 21.56 -0.87
C ASN A 129 27.08 22.65 0.17
N GLY A 130 27.12 22.28 1.45
CA GLY A 130 26.85 23.18 2.58
C GLY A 130 25.38 23.58 2.78
N LYS A 131 24.43 22.94 2.08
CA LYS A 131 22.98 23.18 2.22
C LYS A 131 22.26 21.93 2.70
N PRO A 132 21.23 22.06 3.58
CA PRO A 132 20.36 20.95 3.92
C PRO A 132 19.71 20.37 2.65
N GLN A 133 19.68 19.05 2.55
CA GLN A 133 18.99 18.35 1.45
C GLN A 133 17.48 18.46 1.65
N GLU A 134 16.78 18.88 0.61
CA GLU A 134 15.33 19.03 0.59
C GLU A 134 14.74 18.18 -0.54
N LEU A 135 13.68 17.45 -0.22
CA LEU A 135 12.88 16.68 -1.17
C LEU A 135 11.40 16.77 -0.75
N ASP A 136 10.49 16.95 -1.69
CA ASP A 136 9.04 17.00 -1.46
C ASP A 136 8.60 17.96 -0.32
N GLY A 137 9.36 19.03 -0.08
CA GLY A 137 9.04 20.07 0.90
C GLY A 137 9.56 19.80 2.32
N ALA A 138 10.25 18.67 2.59
CA ALA A 138 10.86 18.38 3.88
C ALA A 138 12.39 18.33 3.80
N TYR A 139 13.09 18.66 4.88
CA TYR A 139 14.51 18.39 4.99
C TYR A 139 14.78 16.94 5.38
N ALA A 140 15.78 16.34 4.73
CA ALA A 140 16.25 15.00 5.05
C ALA A 140 17.12 15.02 6.31
N VAL A 141 16.89 14.04 7.18
CA VAL A 141 17.71 13.85 8.39
C VAL A 141 18.61 12.63 8.25
N ASP A 142 19.79 12.69 8.89
CA ASP A 142 20.80 11.64 8.87
C ASP A 142 20.33 10.41 9.67
N PRO A 143 20.02 9.28 9.02
CA PRO A 143 19.59 8.07 9.73
C PRO A 143 20.62 7.50 10.72
N THR A 144 21.88 7.92 10.60
CA THR A 144 22.98 7.40 11.43
C THR A 144 23.25 8.25 12.67
N HIS A 145 22.54 9.37 12.80
CA HIS A 145 22.73 10.26 13.94
C HIS A 145 22.01 9.73 15.19
N PRO A 146 22.68 9.71 16.38
CA PRO A 146 22.07 9.16 17.60
C PRO A 146 20.80 9.88 18.05
N ALA A 147 20.63 11.15 17.73
CA ALA A 147 19.36 11.85 18.01
C ALA A 147 18.21 11.34 17.16
N ILE A 148 18.46 10.88 15.93
CA ILE A 148 17.44 10.24 15.08
C ILE A 148 17.09 8.85 15.62
N GLU A 149 18.07 8.05 16.08
CA GLU A 149 17.79 6.80 16.77
C GLU A 149 16.93 7.02 18.03
N ALA A 150 17.23 8.05 18.83
CA ALA A 150 16.42 8.39 20.00
C ALA A 150 14.97 8.78 19.65
N MET A 151 14.77 9.51 18.56
CA MET A 151 13.43 9.82 18.04
C MET A 151 12.69 8.56 17.60
N MET A 152 13.36 7.63 16.90
CA MET A 152 12.78 6.34 16.51
C MET A 152 12.33 5.54 17.72
N LYS A 153 13.22 5.41 18.72
CA LYS A 153 12.92 4.71 19.97
C LYS A 153 11.70 5.30 20.67
N ARG A 154 11.67 6.62 20.87
CA ARG A 154 10.55 7.29 21.55
C ARG A 154 9.23 7.12 20.80
N THR A 155 9.25 7.25 19.46
CA THR A 155 8.05 7.09 18.65
C THR A 155 7.55 5.65 18.74
N SER A 156 8.44 4.67 18.65
CA SER A 156 8.12 3.27 18.85
C SER A 156 7.48 3.01 20.23
N GLU A 157 8.10 3.52 21.30
CA GLU A 157 7.56 3.38 22.66
C GLU A 157 6.14 3.98 22.79
N LEU A 158 5.86 5.12 22.15
CA LEU A 158 4.53 5.72 22.10
C LEU A 158 3.53 4.78 21.40
N PHE A 159 3.88 4.28 20.23
CA PHE A 159 2.98 3.41 19.44
C PHE A 159 2.71 2.09 20.17
N HIS A 160 3.71 1.49 20.78
CA HIS A 160 3.53 0.27 21.56
C HIS A 160 2.68 0.50 22.82
N ARG A 161 2.91 1.62 23.56
CA ARG A 161 2.05 1.95 24.72
C ARG A 161 0.60 2.18 24.32
N ALA A 162 0.34 2.79 23.19
CA ALA A 162 -1.01 2.92 22.65
C ALA A 162 -1.59 1.58 22.16
N GLY A 163 -0.73 0.64 21.74
CA GLY A 163 -1.09 -0.71 21.29
C GLY A 163 -1.32 -0.83 19.78
N PHE A 164 -0.70 0.04 18.98
CA PHE A 164 -0.70 -0.10 17.51
C PHE A 164 0.08 -1.36 17.09
N GLU A 165 -0.39 -2.02 16.05
CA GLU A 165 0.23 -3.21 15.46
C GLU A 165 0.61 -3.02 13.98
N TYR A 166 0.28 -1.88 13.39
CA TYR A 166 0.58 -1.52 12.01
C TYR A 166 1.15 -0.10 11.95
N VAL A 167 2.22 0.10 11.16
CA VAL A 167 2.77 1.42 10.88
C VAL A 167 3.01 1.63 9.39
N LYS A 168 2.45 2.71 8.84
CA LYS A 168 2.78 3.22 7.51
C LYS A 168 3.94 4.20 7.66
N MET A 169 5.11 3.84 7.14
CA MET A 169 6.30 4.69 7.13
C MET A 169 6.46 5.33 5.76
N ASP A 170 6.43 6.66 5.73
CA ASP A 170 6.38 7.42 4.48
C ASP A 170 7.58 8.35 4.31
N PHE A 171 7.76 8.85 3.07
CA PHE A 171 8.87 9.71 2.68
C PHE A 171 10.23 9.08 2.98
N MET A 172 10.31 7.78 2.82
CA MET A 172 11.48 6.98 3.19
C MET A 172 12.71 7.28 2.34
N THR A 173 12.53 7.79 1.09
CA THR A 173 13.62 8.17 0.19
C THR A 173 14.51 9.26 0.78
N HIS A 174 14.01 10.10 1.70
CA HIS A 174 14.82 11.10 2.40
C HIS A 174 16.02 10.49 3.12
N GLY A 175 15.85 9.30 3.73
CA GLY A 175 16.95 8.59 4.38
C GLY A 175 18.01 8.03 3.42
N ALA A 176 17.73 8.01 2.11
CA ALA A 176 18.63 7.53 1.06
C ALA A 176 19.28 8.66 0.24
N MET A 177 19.05 9.92 0.62
CA MET A 177 19.65 11.06 -0.08
C MET A 177 21.17 11.09 0.12
N GLU A 178 21.89 11.43 -0.95
CA GLU A 178 23.35 11.58 -0.88
C GLU A 178 23.72 12.84 -0.07
N ALA A 179 24.83 12.78 0.65
CA ALA A 179 25.32 13.88 1.47
C ALA A 179 26.84 13.98 1.43
N ASP A 180 27.37 15.16 1.81
CA ASP A 180 28.82 15.38 1.92
C ASP A 180 29.44 14.48 3.01
N LYS A 181 28.69 14.16 4.05
CA LYS A 181 29.06 13.26 5.15
C LYS A 181 27.85 12.80 5.95
N TRP A 182 28.00 11.68 6.65
CA TRP A 182 27.09 11.18 7.67
C TRP A 182 27.72 11.28 9.06
N TYR A 183 26.90 11.21 10.11
CA TYR A 183 27.40 11.16 11.48
C TYR A 183 28.27 9.91 11.71
N ASN A 184 27.83 8.75 11.21
CA ASN A 184 28.66 7.54 11.17
C ASN A 184 29.67 7.64 10.02
N PRO A 185 30.99 7.74 10.30
CA PRO A 185 32.00 7.93 9.27
C PRO A 185 32.23 6.71 8.36
N GLU A 186 31.68 5.55 8.71
CA GLU A 186 31.74 4.35 7.87
C GLU A 186 30.73 4.39 6.71
N ILE A 187 29.74 5.26 6.78
CA ILE A 187 28.73 5.46 5.72
C ILE A 187 29.30 6.40 4.65
N GLN A 188 29.21 5.97 3.41
CA GLN A 188 29.77 6.67 2.25
C GLN A 188 28.75 6.97 1.16
N THR A 189 27.54 6.39 1.23
CA THR A 189 26.46 6.59 0.24
C THR A 189 25.11 6.68 0.92
N GLY A 190 24.15 7.37 0.28
CA GLY A 190 22.80 7.50 0.80
C GLY A 190 22.11 6.15 1.04
N ILE A 191 22.32 5.18 0.17
CA ILE A 191 21.72 3.84 0.34
C ILE A 191 22.32 3.07 1.54
N GLN A 192 23.57 3.29 1.90
CA GLN A 192 24.16 2.74 3.12
C GLN A 192 23.55 3.41 4.36
N GLY A 193 23.37 4.74 4.33
CA GLY A 193 22.66 5.49 5.38
C GLY A 193 21.23 4.99 5.55
N TYR A 194 20.51 4.83 4.46
CA TYR A 194 19.16 4.26 4.44
C TYR A 194 19.11 2.86 5.07
N ASN A 195 20.01 1.96 4.63
CA ASN A 195 20.06 0.62 5.20
C ASN A 195 20.34 0.62 6.71
N TYR A 196 21.23 1.50 7.18
CA TYR A 196 21.47 1.70 8.62
C TYR A 196 20.19 2.14 9.35
N GLY A 197 19.48 3.13 8.80
CA GLY A 197 18.19 3.59 9.34
C GLY A 197 17.14 2.49 9.36
N MET A 198 17.04 1.68 8.30
CA MET A 198 16.12 0.55 8.24
C MET A 198 16.42 -0.53 9.27
N GLN A 199 17.69 -0.78 9.59
CA GLN A 199 18.09 -1.68 10.70
C GLN A 199 17.59 -1.15 12.05
N LEU A 200 17.67 0.16 12.28
CA LEU A 200 17.14 0.78 13.50
C LEU A 200 15.61 0.70 13.54
N LEU A 201 14.94 0.95 12.42
CA LEU A 201 13.48 0.81 12.34
C LEU A 201 13.04 -0.63 12.60
N ASP A 202 13.75 -1.61 12.05
CA ASP A 202 13.48 -3.04 12.35
C ASP A 202 13.70 -3.38 13.82
N LYS A 203 14.76 -2.83 14.43
CA LYS A 203 15.03 -2.99 15.87
C LYS A 203 13.89 -2.49 16.77
N TYR A 204 13.26 -1.38 16.41
CA TYR A 204 12.27 -0.71 17.25
C TYR A 204 10.81 -1.01 16.88
N PHE A 205 10.53 -1.33 15.60
CA PHE A 205 9.19 -1.57 15.08
C PHE A 205 9.02 -2.95 14.44
N GLY A 206 10.01 -3.81 14.56
CA GLY A 206 10.08 -5.07 13.82
C GLY A 206 9.01 -6.11 14.16
N ASP A 207 8.29 -5.93 15.25
CA ASP A 207 7.13 -6.71 15.67
C ASP A 207 5.79 -6.17 15.12
N MET A 208 5.80 -4.97 14.51
CA MET A 208 4.65 -4.39 13.84
C MET A 208 4.64 -4.75 12.35
N TYR A 209 3.45 -4.70 11.73
CA TYR A 209 3.35 -4.68 10.29
C TYR A 209 3.87 -3.34 9.75
N ILE A 210 4.90 -3.37 8.92
CA ILE A 210 5.50 -2.17 8.32
C ILE A 210 5.09 -2.09 6.85
N ASN A 211 4.43 -0.98 6.48
CA ASN A 211 4.14 -0.61 5.10
C ASN A 211 4.96 0.62 4.70
N LEU A 212 5.80 0.51 3.67
CA LEU A 212 6.65 1.59 3.20
C LEU A 212 5.99 2.38 2.07
N SER A 213 6.10 3.70 2.13
CA SER A 213 5.68 4.61 1.06
C SER A 213 6.83 5.56 0.70
N ILE A 214 6.88 6.01 -0.56
CA ILE A 214 7.96 6.84 -1.13
C ILE A 214 9.34 6.30 -0.67
N SER A 215 9.57 5.01 -0.93
CA SER A 215 10.77 4.32 -0.45
C SER A 215 11.60 3.79 -1.61
N PRO A 216 12.93 3.65 -1.45
CA PRO A 216 13.71 2.77 -2.32
C PRO A 216 13.08 1.38 -2.40
N VAL A 217 13.21 0.71 -3.55
CA VAL A 217 12.75 -0.69 -3.69
C VAL A 217 13.58 -1.63 -2.84
N PHE A 218 14.84 -1.33 -2.67
CA PHE A 218 15.78 -2.13 -1.88
C PHE A 218 16.50 -1.27 -0.83
N PRO A 219 16.83 -1.84 0.34
CA PRO A 219 16.60 -3.23 0.78
C PRO A 219 15.13 -3.49 1.15
N ALA A 220 14.60 -4.66 0.77
CA ALA A 220 13.19 -5.00 0.92
C ALA A 220 12.85 -5.74 2.23
N HIS A 221 13.82 -6.42 2.84
CA HIS A 221 13.62 -7.38 3.94
C HIS A 221 13.28 -6.77 5.31
N TYR A 222 13.07 -5.46 5.38
CA TYR A 222 12.72 -4.76 6.62
C TYR A 222 11.21 -4.44 6.75
N ALA A 223 10.43 -4.70 5.70
CA ALA A 223 9.01 -4.38 5.69
C ALA A 223 8.19 -5.47 4.99
N GLN A 224 6.93 -5.58 5.36
CA GLN A 224 6.01 -6.55 4.79
C GLN A 224 5.40 -6.06 3.48
N SER A 225 5.19 -4.75 3.34
CA SER A 225 4.63 -4.19 2.11
C SER A 225 5.29 -2.87 1.71
N ARG A 226 5.15 -2.56 0.44
CA ARG A 226 5.62 -1.31 -0.14
C ARG A 226 4.63 -0.77 -1.16
N ARG A 227 4.40 0.53 -1.13
CA ARG A 227 3.58 1.22 -2.12
C ARG A 227 4.25 1.24 -3.48
N ILE A 228 3.54 0.77 -4.51
CA ILE A 228 4.08 0.64 -5.88
C ILE A 228 3.90 1.90 -6.73
N ALA A 229 2.96 2.80 -6.36
CA ALA A 229 2.62 4.02 -7.09
C ALA A 229 2.50 5.22 -6.15
N CYS A 230 2.30 6.43 -6.70
CA CYS A 230 1.92 7.62 -5.92
C CYS A 230 0.49 7.52 -5.40
N ASP A 231 0.05 8.57 -4.67
CA ASP A 231 -1.33 8.68 -4.17
C ASP A 231 -2.34 8.51 -5.31
N ALA A 232 -3.28 7.63 -5.12
CA ALA A 232 -4.31 7.31 -6.10
C ALA A 232 -5.68 7.78 -5.62
N TRP A 233 -6.42 8.41 -6.51
CA TRP A 233 -7.71 8.98 -6.21
C TRP A 233 -8.84 8.22 -6.93
N ASN A 234 -9.88 8.91 -7.37
CA ASN A 234 -11.14 8.33 -7.78
C ASN A 234 -11.37 8.28 -9.30
N LYS A 235 -10.44 8.81 -10.12
CA LYS A 235 -10.62 8.85 -11.57
C LYS A 235 -9.92 7.68 -12.27
N MET A 236 -10.41 7.33 -13.46
CA MET A 236 -9.82 6.25 -14.25
C MET A 236 -8.32 6.45 -14.50
N LYS A 237 -7.85 7.69 -14.70
CA LYS A 237 -6.43 7.99 -14.85
C LYS A 237 -5.58 7.60 -13.63
N ASP A 238 -6.15 7.67 -12.41
CA ASP A 238 -5.46 7.30 -11.19
C ASP A 238 -5.36 5.77 -11.11
N THR A 239 -6.42 5.07 -11.52
CA THR A 239 -6.42 3.60 -11.67
C THR A 239 -5.41 3.16 -12.73
N GLU A 240 -5.38 3.80 -13.90
CA GLU A 240 -4.40 3.54 -14.96
C GLU A 240 -2.96 3.74 -14.45
N TYR A 241 -2.71 4.81 -13.71
CA TYR A 241 -1.40 5.10 -13.12
C TYR A 241 -0.95 3.99 -12.14
N THR A 242 -1.84 3.54 -11.26
CA THR A 242 -1.57 2.42 -10.35
C THR A 242 -1.28 1.13 -11.13
N LEU A 243 -2.07 0.85 -12.17
CA LEU A 243 -1.91 -0.35 -12.99
C LEU A 243 -0.68 -0.27 -13.90
N ASN A 244 -0.23 0.93 -14.29
CA ASN A 244 1.08 1.08 -14.92
C ASN A 244 2.22 0.62 -13.98
N ALA A 245 2.15 0.98 -12.71
CA ALA A 245 3.11 0.50 -11.72
C ALA A 245 3.01 -1.03 -11.52
N LEU A 246 1.80 -1.60 -11.53
CA LEU A 246 1.61 -3.05 -11.47
C LEU A 246 2.15 -3.74 -12.72
N SER A 247 1.94 -3.18 -13.92
CA SER A 247 2.39 -3.75 -15.21
C SER A 247 3.88 -4.10 -15.20
N TYR A 248 4.69 -3.27 -14.55
CA TYR A 248 6.16 -3.41 -14.55
C TYR A 248 6.74 -3.71 -13.17
N GLY A 249 5.93 -3.62 -12.11
CA GLY A 249 6.32 -3.83 -10.72
C GLY A 249 5.62 -4.99 -10.00
N TRP A 250 4.79 -5.79 -10.68
CA TRP A 250 4.06 -6.91 -10.09
C TRP A 250 4.96 -7.87 -9.30
N TRP A 251 6.18 -8.11 -9.80
CA TRP A 251 7.19 -8.98 -9.19
C TRP A 251 7.65 -8.54 -7.80
N GLN A 252 7.33 -7.32 -7.37
CA GLN A 252 7.70 -6.82 -6.05
C GLN A 252 7.03 -7.63 -4.92
N ASP A 253 5.93 -8.33 -5.17
CA ASP A 253 5.32 -9.30 -4.25
C ASP A 253 6.19 -10.56 -4.00
N LYS A 254 7.32 -10.70 -4.69
CA LYS A 254 8.31 -11.75 -4.44
C LYS A 254 9.47 -11.27 -3.55
N VAL A 255 9.59 -9.96 -3.32
CA VAL A 255 10.62 -9.34 -2.46
C VAL A 255 10.03 -8.63 -1.25
N TYR A 256 8.79 -8.16 -1.34
CA TYR A 256 7.89 -7.85 -0.23
C TYR A 256 6.82 -8.93 -0.13
N GLN A 257 6.18 -9.08 1.01
CA GLN A 257 5.08 -10.02 1.12
C GLN A 257 3.84 -9.55 0.37
N PHE A 258 3.60 -8.22 0.35
CA PHE A 258 2.48 -7.60 -0.35
C PHE A 258 2.89 -6.32 -1.07
N ASN A 259 2.28 -6.07 -2.22
CA ASN A 259 2.26 -4.77 -2.85
C ASN A 259 1.18 -3.87 -2.23
N ASP A 260 1.39 -2.56 -2.22
CA ASP A 260 0.39 -1.58 -1.80
C ASP A 260 -0.03 -0.71 -3.00
N PRO A 261 -1.29 -0.84 -3.48
CA PRO A 261 -1.83 -0.03 -4.58
C PRO A 261 -2.34 1.35 -4.15
N ASP A 262 -2.11 1.74 -2.89
CA ASP A 262 -2.72 2.89 -2.22
C ASP A 262 -4.23 2.71 -1.92
N HIS A 263 -4.80 3.70 -1.24
CA HIS A 263 -6.18 3.69 -0.81
C HIS A 263 -7.17 3.79 -1.97
N ILE A 264 -8.33 3.16 -1.80
CA ILE A 264 -9.45 3.19 -2.74
C ILE A 264 -10.40 4.32 -2.34
N VAL A 265 -10.67 5.23 -3.27
CA VAL A 265 -11.58 6.36 -3.09
C VAL A 265 -12.76 6.19 -4.05
N LEU A 266 -13.98 6.21 -3.50
CA LEU A 266 -15.22 5.94 -4.23
C LEU A 266 -16.04 7.21 -4.54
N ARG A 267 -15.83 8.30 -3.77
CA ARG A 267 -16.55 9.55 -3.97
C ARG A 267 -16.32 10.15 -5.36
N ASP A 268 -17.31 10.86 -5.87
CA ASP A 268 -17.22 11.62 -7.13
C ASP A 268 -16.76 10.81 -8.34
N ALA A 269 -16.93 9.50 -8.32
CA ALA A 269 -16.60 8.56 -9.38
C ALA A 269 -17.86 7.89 -9.94
N THR A 270 -17.82 7.49 -11.19
CA THR A 270 -18.85 6.69 -11.84
C THR A 270 -18.83 5.25 -11.31
N ASP A 271 -19.87 4.47 -11.63
CA ASP A 271 -19.92 3.05 -11.28
C ASP A 271 -18.76 2.25 -11.91
N GLY A 272 -18.40 2.56 -13.15
CA GLY A 272 -17.27 1.94 -13.85
C GLY A 272 -15.94 2.28 -13.20
N GLU A 273 -15.69 3.57 -12.92
CA GLU A 273 -14.49 4.00 -12.22
C GLU A 273 -14.36 3.34 -10.84
N ASN A 274 -15.47 3.19 -10.09
CA ASN A 274 -15.47 2.51 -8.79
C ASN A 274 -15.13 1.03 -8.92
N ARG A 275 -15.73 0.31 -9.87
CA ARG A 275 -15.37 -1.10 -10.13
C ARG A 275 -13.89 -1.23 -10.52
N ALA A 276 -13.41 -0.37 -11.40
CA ALA A 276 -12.02 -0.38 -11.84
C ALA A 276 -11.06 -0.10 -10.67
N ARG A 277 -11.35 0.91 -9.82
CA ARG A 277 -10.50 1.23 -8.68
C ARG A 277 -10.47 0.11 -7.65
N VAL A 278 -11.62 -0.49 -7.31
CA VAL A 278 -11.68 -1.64 -6.41
C VAL A 278 -10.95 -2.84 -7.00
N THR A 279 -11.19 -3.16 -8.27
CA THR A 279 -10.50 -4.28 -8.93
C THR A 279 -9.00 -4.07 -8.96
N SER A 280 -8.51 -2.84 -9.24
CA SER A 280 -7.07 -2.54 -9.22
C SER A 280 -6.45 -2.78 -7.83
N GLY A 281 -7.18 -2.50 -6.76
CA GLY A 281 -6.75 -2.81 -5.39
C GLY A 281 -6.60 -4.32 -5.17
N VAL A 282 -7.66 -5.08 -5.41
CA VAL A 282 -7.68 -6.53 -5.12
C VAL A 282 -6.72 -7.35 -5.98
N ILE A 283 -6.39 -6.89 -7.20
CA ILE A 283 -5.41 -7.59 -8.07
C ILE A 283 -3.97 -7.19 -7.81
N THR A 284 -3.73 -6.15 -6.99
CA THR A 284 -2.38 -5.65 -6.70
C THR A 284 -1.83 -6.16 -5.39
N GLY A 285 -2.60 -6.16 -4.30
CA GLY A 285 -2.09 -6.58 -3.00
C GLY A 285 -2.99 -6.18 -1.84
N ILE A 286 -2.55 -5.25 -0.97
CA ILE A 286 -3.38 -4.81 0.16
C ILE A 286 -4.63 -4.05 -0.32
N PHE A 287 -5.72 -4.17 0.45
CA PHE A 287 -7.04 -3.66 0.04
C PHE A 287 -7.57 -2.65 1.06
N ILE A 288 -7.15 -1.41 0.93
CA ILE A 288 -7.40 -0.32 1.88
C ILE A 288 -8.31 0.72 1.24
N ALA A 289 -9.45 1.06 1.87
CA ALA A 289 -10.30 2.17 1.43
C ALA A 289 -9.90 3.49 2.13
N GLY A 290 -10.27 4.63 1.53
CA GLY A 290 -9.80 5.95 1.99
C GLY A 290 -10.89 7.03 2.12
N ASP A 291 -12.17 6.68 2.02
CA ASP A 291 -13.25 7.67 2.12
C ASP A 291 -13.65 8.00 3.57
N ASP A 292 -14.42 9.10 3.75
CA ASP A 292 -14.98 9.51 5.03
C ASP A 292 -16.26 8.71 5.34
N PHE A 293 -16.12 7.69 6.16
CA PHE A 293 -17.25 6.88 6.66
C PHE A 293 -17.74 7.31 8.05
N SER A 294 -17.27 8.44 8.59
CA SER A 294 -17.77 9.01 9.83
C SER A 294 -19.26 9.42 9.70
N LYS A 295 -19.90 9.78 10.80
CA LYS A 295 -21.30 10.25 10.77
C LYS A 295 -21.48 11.46 9.87
N GLY A 296 -20.49 12.33 9.79
CA GLY A 296 -20.47 13.48 8.89
C GLY A 296 -20.15 13.16 7.43
N GLY A 297 -19.70 11.95 7.12
CA GLY A 297 -19.40 11.51 5.77
C GLY A 297 -20.66 11.35 4.91
N SER A 298 -20.50 11.49 3.59
CA SER A 298 -21.57 11.44 2.60
C SER A 298 -22.35 10.12 2.65
N LYS A 299 -23.69 10.20 2.58
CA LYS A 299 -24.54 9.01 2.45
C LYS A 299 -24.23 8.24 1.17
N GLU A 300 -24.02 8.96 0.06
CA GLU A 300 -23.66 8.37 -1.23
C GLU A 300 -22.39 7.50 -1.12
N VAL A 301 -21.36 7.99 -0.46
CA VAL A 301 -20.10 7.25 -0.28
C VAL A 301 -20.31 5.98 0.55
N LYS A 302 -21.13 6.04 1.59
CA LYS A 302 -21.47 4.85 2.39
C LYS A 302 -22.26 3.82 1.58
N GLU A 303 -23.19 4.26 0.74
CA GLU A 303 -23.94 3.39 -0.19
C GLU A 303 -22.99 2.76 -1.24
N LYS A 304 -22.05 3.54 -1.78
CA LYS A 304 -20.99 3.03 -2.68
C LYS A 304 -20.09 2.00 -1.97
N ALA A 305 -19.68 2.26 -0.74
CA ALA A 305 -18.91 1.29 0.04
C ALA A 305 -19.65 -0.04 0.20
N MET A 306 -20.95 0.00 0.56
CA MET A 306 -21.80 -1.18 0.64
C MET A 306 -21.92 -1.90 -0.71
N LYS A 307 -21.94 -1.18 -1.82
CA LYS A 307 -22.07 -1.76 -3.17
C LYS A 307 -20.77 -2.40 -3.67
N TYR A 308 -19.63 -1.74 -3.48
CA TYR A 308 -18.38 -2.11 -4.13
C TYR A 308 -17.37 -2.82 -3.21
N LEU A 309 -17.38 -2.54 -1.90
CA LEU A 309 -16.44 -3.17 -0.97
C LEU A 309 -16.98 -4.48 -0.36
N THR A 310 -18.27 -4.79 -0.54
CA THR A 310 -18.89 -5.99 0.06
C THR A 310 -19.17 -7.11 -0.93
N ASN A 311 -18.65 -7.05 -2.16
CA ASN A 311 -18.74 -8.15 -3.11
C ASN A 311 -17.84 -9.30 -2.64
N ALA A 312 -18.45 -10.38 -2.15
CA ALA A 312 -17.74 -11.51 -1.57
C ALA A 312 -16.80 -12.21 -2.57
N GLU A 313 -17.18 -12.29 -3.86
CA GLU A 313 -16.37 -12.96 -4.89
C GLU A 313 -15.16 -12.11 -5.28
N ILE A 314 -15.32 -10.79 -5.35
CA ILE A 314 -14.22 -9.85 -5.56
C ILE A 314 -13.27 -9.87 -4.36
N ASN A 315 -13.80 -9.83 -3.13
CA ASN A 315 -12.99 -9.84 -1.92
C ASN A 315 -12.21 -11.16 -1.76
N ALA A 316 -12.78 -12.28 -2.18
CA ALA A 316 -12.14 -13.59 -2.09
C ALA A 316 -10.89 -13.74 -2.96
N ILE A 317 -10.74 -12.94 -4.02
CA ILE A 317 -9.53 -12.96 -4.86
C ILE A 317 -8.39 -12.09 -4.31
N ALA A 318 -8.66 -11.21 -3.37
CA ALA A 318 -7.66 -10.36 -2.72
C ALA A 318 -6.90 -11.15 -1.64
N ASN A 319 -5.98 -12.01 -2.06
CA ASN A 319 -5.15 -12.85 -1.18
C ASN A 319 -3.72 -12.30 -0.98
N GLY A 320 -3.42 -11.12 -1.54
CA GLY A 320 -2.12 -10.47 -1.48
C GLY A 320 -1.17 -10.81 -2.62
N GLU A 321 -1.47 -11.84 -3.42
CA GLU A 321 -0.70 -12.15 -4.63
C GLU A 321 -1.10 -11.20 -5.76
N SER A 322 -0.11 -10.54 -6.35
CA SER A 322 -0.32 -9.63 -7.47
C SER A 322 -0.67 -10.41 -8.75
N PHE A 323 -1.61 -9.88 -9.52
CA PHE A 323 -1.77 -10.29 -10.91
C PHE A 323 -0.57 -9.78 -11.71
N HIS A 324 -0.23 -10.48 -12.79
CA HIS A 324 0.77 -10.01 -13.74
C HIS A 324 0.11 -9.62 -15.07
N PRO A 325 0.70 -8.72 -15.86
CA PRO A 325 0.16 -8.36 -17.15
C PRO A 325 0.22 -9.57 -18.10
N VAL A 326 -0.77 -9.68 -18.98
CA VAL A 326 -0.77 -10.70 -20.05
C VAL A 326 0.33 -10.38 -21.06
N ASP A 327 0.57 -9.09 -21.30
CA ASP A 327 1.62 -8.54 -22.16
C ASP A 327 2.42 -7.49 -21.40
N GLY A 328 3.50 -7.02 -21.99
CA GLY A 328 4.27 -5.89 -21.49
C GLY A 328 5.30 -5.45 -22.52
N ASN A 329 5.09 -4.27 -23.11
CA ASN A 329 6.02 -3.69 -24.10
C ASN A 329 6.89 -2.57 -23.52
N GLY A 330 6.66 -2.14 -22.28
CA GLY A 330 7.42 -1.10 -21.59
C GLY A 330 7.07 0.33 -22.03
N GLU A 331 6.05 0.53 -22.85
CA GLU A 331 5.74 1.84 -23.45
C GLU A 331 4.54 2.54 -22.79
N LYS A 332 3.60 1.77 -22.25
CA LYS A 332 2.36 2.27 -21.64
C LYS A 332 1.80 1.29 -20.61
N SER A 333 0.81 1.75 -19.85
CA SER A 333 0.04 0.90 -18.94
C SER A 333 -0.60 -0.26 -19.70
N GLU A 334 -0.43 -1.47 -19.17
CA GLU A 334 -1.17 -2.63 -19.66
C GLU A 334 -2.61 -2.57 -19.14
N ASN A 335 -3.51 -3.24 -19.84
CA ASN A 335 -4.92 -3.25 -19.49
C ASN A 335 -5.48 -4.66 -19.27
N GLN A 336 -4.67 -5.68 -19.44
CA GLN A 336 -5.01 -7.08 -19.21
C GLN A 336 -4.10 -7.68 -18.15
N PHE A 337 -4.70 -8.25 -17.11
CA PHE A 337 -3.98 -8.86 -16.00
C PHE A 337 -4.54 -10.24 -15.69
N VAL A 338 -3.66 -11.17 -15.34
CA VAL A 338 -4.02 -12.55 -15.06
C VAL A 338 -3.31 -13.07 -13.82
N ARG A 339 -3.99 -13.94 -13.08
CA ARG A 339 -3.40 -14.79 -12.04
C ARG A 339 -3.95 -16.20 -12.17
N MET A 340 -3.07 -17.17 -12.07
CA MET A 340 -3.42 -18.59 -11.99
C MET A 340 -3.27 -19.02 -10.52
N ASP A 341 -4.34 -19.49 -9.92
CA ASP A 341 -4.30 -20.04 -8.58
C ASP A 341 -3.81 -21.50 -8.57
N LYS A 342 -3.33 -21.95 -7.42
CA LYS A 342 -2.76 -23.32 -7.25
C LYS A 342 -3.74 -24.45 -7.54
N ASP A 343 -5.03 -24.18 -7.46
CA ASP A 343 -6.11 -25.14 -7.78
C ASP A 343 -6.50 -25.16 -9.27
N GLY A 344 -5.74 -24.45 -10.13
CA GLY A 344 -5.93 -24.43 -11.57
C GLY A 344 -7.01 -23.45 -12.05
N LYS A 345 -7.59 -22.63 -11.17
CA LYS A 345 -8.47 -21.53 -11.53
C LYS A 345 -7.66 -20.35 -12.03
N ALA A 346 -8.09 -19.75 -13.12
CA ALA A 346 -7.53 -18.48 -13.57
C ALA A 346 -8.47 -17.32 -13.22
N TYR A 347 -7.89 -16.18 -12.89
CA TYR A 347 -8.61 -14.92 -12.80
C TYR A 347 -8.04 -13.96 -13.85
N TYR A 348 -8.92 -13.35 -14.63
CA TYR A 348 -8.53 -12.50 -15.75
C TYR A 348 -9.28 -11.18 -15.70
N ALA A 349 -8.57 -10.08 -15.55
CA ALA A 349 -9.11 -8.72 -15.49
C ALA A 349 -8.76 -7.94 -16.76
N VAL A 350 -9.74 -7.22 -17.32
CA VAL A 350 -9.57 -6.32 -18.46
C VAL A 350 -10.10 -4.94 -18.10
N PHE A 351 -9.23 -3.95 -18.14
CA PHE A 351 -9.56 -2.55 -17.89
C PHE A 351 -9.73 -1.79 -19.19
N ASN A 352 -10.65 -0.86 -19.20
CA ASN A 352 -10.84 0.08 -20.28
C ASN A 352 -10.62 1.51 -19.76
N TYR A 353 -9.48 2.10 -20.08
CA TYR A 353 -9.11 3.47 -19.69
C TYR A 353 -9.74 4.55 -20.57
N MET A 354 -10.39 4.15 -21.68
CA MET A 354 -10.94 5.06 -22.69
C MET A 354 -12.40 5.45 -22.36
N ASP A 355 -12.86 6.52 -22.97
CA ASP A 355 -14.23 7.03 -22.88
C ASP A 355 -15.22 6.39 -23.87
N GLN A 356 -14.81 5.32 -24.54
CA GLN A 356 -15.61 4.51 -25.47
C GLN A 356 -15.48 3.03 -25.15
N GLU A 357 -16.44 2.22 -25.58
CA GLU A 357 -16.45 0.77 -25.41
C GLU A 357 -15.19 0.13 -26.03
N LEU A 358 -14.58 -0.80 -25.30
CA LEU A 358 -13.46 -1.62 -25.75
C LEU A 358 -13.96 -3.03 -26.07
N LYS A 359 -13.66 -3.51 -27.28
CA LYS A 359 -13.84 -4.92 -27.68
C LYS A 359 -12.49 -5.54 -27.95
N MET A 360 -12.25 -6.72 -27.39
CA MET A 360 -11.01 -7.42 -27.62
C MET A 360 -11.19 -8.94 -27.55
N THR A 361 -10.25 -9.63 -28.16
CA THR A 361 -10.18 -11.09 -28.18
C THR A 361 -8.81 -11.51 -27.66
N THR A 362 -8.78 -12.38 -26.66
CA THR A 362 -7.54 -12.90 -26.07
C THR A 362 -7.50 -14.42 -26.20
N ALA A 363 -6.42 -14.95 -26.79
CA ALA A 363 -6.22 -16.39 -26.87
C ALA A 363 -6.03 -16.97 -25.47
N LEU A 364 -6.69 -18.08 -25.14
CA LEU A 364 -6.65 -18.73 -23.83
C LEU A 364 -5.21 -19.15 -23.43
N GLU A 365 -4.39 -19.53 -24.40
CA GLU A 365 -2.98 -19.86 -24.20
C GLU A 365 -2.18 -18.70 -23.58
N ARG A 366 -2.53 -17.44 -23.91
CA ARG A 366 -1.88 -16.26 -23.33
C ARG A 366 -2.23 -16.02 -21.86
N LEU A 367 -3.33 -16.65 -21.42
CA LEU A 367 -3.74 -16.66 -20.01
C LEU A 367 -3.16 -17.87 -19.25
N GLY A 368 -2.34 -18.71 -19.91
CA GLY A 368 -1.80 -19.94 -19.33
C GLY A 368 -2.77 -21.11 -19.35
N LEU A 369 -3.85 -21.02 -20.12
CA LEU A 369 -4.91 -22.04 -20.23
C LEU A 369 -4.71 -22.92 -21.48
N ASP A 370 -5.21 -24.16 -21.43
CA ASP A 370 -5.16 -25.11 -22.55
C ASP A 370 -6.25 -24.79 -23.58
N SER A 371 -5.87 -24.29 -24.76
CA SER A 371 -6.80 -23.92 -25.82
C SER A 371 -7.57 -25.09 -26.45
N SER A 372 -7.23 -26.35 -26.15
CA SER A 372 -8.00 -27.52 -26.56
C SER A 372 -9.25 -27.78 -25.70
N LYS A 373 -9.31 -27.17 -24.51
CA LYS A 373 -10.39 -27.32 -23.54
C LYS A 373 -11.43 -26.21 -23.67
N GLU A 374 -12.60 -26.45 -23.10
CA GLU A 374 -13.65 -25.47 -22.90
C GLU A 374 -13.69 -25.06 -21.43
N TYR A 375 -13.80 -23.74 -21.19
CA TYR A 375 -13.79 -23.16 -19.85
C TYR A 375 -15.10 -22.44 -19.56
N ARG A 376 -15.59 -22.59 -18.32
CA ARG A 376 -16.65 -21.75 -17.77
C ARG A 376 -16.07 -20.44 -17.30
N LEU A 377 -16.75 -19.35 -17.63
CA LEU A 377 -16.42 -18.00 -17.26
C LEU A 377 -17.50 -17.43 -16.37
N LYS A 378 -17.14 -16.81 -15.27
CA LYS A 378 -18.06 -16.01 -14.48
C LYS A 378 -17.50 -14.59 -14.36
N GLU A 379 -18.20 -13.59 -14.87
CA GLU A 379 -17.84 -12.18 -14.66
C GLU A 379 -18.29 -11.79 -13.24
N LEU A 380 -17.34 -11.35 -12.40
CA LEU A 380 -17.54 -11.28 -10.96
C LEU A 380 -18.30 -10.02 -10.48
N TRP A 381 -18.38 -8.97 -11.30
CA TRP A 381 -19.20 -7.79 -10.97
C TRP A 381 -20.67 -7.98 -11.33
N SER A 382 -20.95 -8.55 -12.49
CA SER A 382 -22.33 -8.77 -12.99
C SER A 382 -22.91 -10.13 -12.62
N GLY A 383 -22.06 -11.12 -12.30
CA GLY A 383 -22.45 -12.51 -12.09
C GLY A 383 -22.82 -13.26 -13.38
N ILE A 384 -22.59 -12.67 -14.56
CA ILE A 384 -22.91 -13.29 -15.85
C ILE A 384 -21.96 -14.46 -16.10
N GLU A 385 -22.54 -15.61 -16.47
CA GLU A 385 -21.81 -16.81 -16.83
C GLU A 385 -21.81 -17.00 -18.35
N SER A 386 -20.69 -17.54 -18.87
CA SER A 386 -20.49 -17.88 -20.27
C SER A 386 -19.46 -18.97 -20.42
N THR A 387 -19.14 -19.37 -21.65
CA THR A 387 -18.05 -20.32 -21.93
C THR A 387 -17.08 -19.75 -22.95
N ALA A 388 -15.83 -20.21 -22.92
CA ALA A 388 -14.83 -19.89 -23.93
C ALA A 388 -14.06 -21.15 -24.35
N LYS A 389 -13.71 -21.19 -25.63
CA LYS A 389 -12.84 -22.19 -26.22
C LYS A 389 -11.91 -21.53 -27.21
N THR A 390 -10.61 -21.80 -27.15
CA THR A 390 -9.56 -21.21 -27.96
C THR A 390 -9.34 -19.71 -27.64
N ASN A 391 -10.39 -18.89 -27.70
CA ASN A 391 -10.33 -17.44 -27.46
C ASN A 391 -11.42 -17.03 -26.45
N LEU A 392 -11.12 -15.98 -25.70
CA LEU A 392 -12.06 -15.26 -24.87
C LEU A 392 -12.34 -13.90 -25.49
N GLU A 393 -13.60 -13.64 -25.82
CA GLU A 393 -14.08 -12.36 -26.33
C GLU A 393 -14.61 -11.52 -25.18
N VAL A 394 -14.15 -10.27 -25.09
CA VAL A 394 -14.47 -9.37 -23.99
C VAL A 394 -14.97 -8.04 -24.54
N THR A 395 -16.05 -7.56 -23.94
CA THR A 395 -16.53 -6.18 -24.13
C THR A 395 -16.49 -5.46 -22.80
N VAL A 396 -15.76 -4.35 -22.72
CA VAL A 396 -15.61 -3.52 -21.52
C VAL A 396 -16.20 -2.15 -21.79
N PRO A 397 -17.18 -1.69 -20.99
CA PRO A 397 -17.72 -0.34 -21.12
C PRO A 397 -16.64 0.74 -20.96
N ALA A 398 -16.96 1.97 -21.38
CA ALA A 398 -16.08 3.12 -21.21
C ALA A 398 -15.73 3.35 -19.72
N CYS A 399 -14.46 3.64 -19.41
CA CYS A 399 -13.96 3.90 -18.06
C CYS A 399 -14.44 2.84 -17.05
N ASP A 400 -14.18 1.55 -17.34
CA ASP A 400 -14.69 0.43 -16.55
C ASP A 400 -13.70 -0.76 -16.53
N VAL A 401 -14.11 -1.85 -15.91
CA VAL A 401 -13.39 -3.13 -15.84
C VAL A 401 -14.37 -4.29 -15.92
N VAL A 402 -13.91 -5.39 -16.46
CA VAL A 402 -14.51 -6.72 -16.26
C VAL A 402 -13.47 -7.64 -15.66
N ILE A 403 -13.90 -8.55 -14.78
CA ILE A 403 -13.01 -9.53 -14.18
C ILE A 403 -13.68 -10.90 -14.15
N PHE A 404 -13.02 -11.87 -14.74
CA PHE A 404 -13.53 -13.22 -14.88
C PHE A 404 -12.81 -14.18 -13.94
N LYS A 405 -13.59 -15.06 -13.34
CA LYS A 405 -13.13 -16.34 -12.85
C LYS A 405 -13.28 -17.36 -13.98
N VAL A 406 -12.22 -18.12 -14.25
CA VAL A 406 -12.14 -19.09 -15.36
C VAL A 406 -11.86 -20.47 -14.79
N GLU A 407 -12.74 -21.41 -15.03
CA GLU A 407 -12.67 -22.79 -14.52
C GLU A 407 -12.96 -23.80 -15.65
N GLU A 408 -12.37 -25.03 -15.59
CA GLU A 408 -12.75 -26.14 -16.45
C GLU A 408 -14.19 -26.58 -16.22
#